data_7ffca402596b6247923605347caa93ee
#
_entry.id   7ffca402596b6247923605347caa93ee
#
_cell.length_a   1.000
_cell.length_b   1.000
_cell.length_c   1.000
_cell.angle_alpha   90.00
_cell.angle_beta   90.00
_cell.angle_gamma   90.00
#
_symmetry.space_group_name_H-M   'P 1'
#
loop_
_entity.id
_entity.type
_entity.pdbx_description
1 polymer ?
#
loop_
_entity_poly.entity_id
_entity_poly.type
_entity_poly.pdbx_seq_one_letter_code
_entity_poly.pdbx_strand_id
1 'polypeptide(L)'
;MRILIIGATGLIGTPVARALEANHEVLRASLNGSALQVDLADPESIRNLYTKVGQVDAVVSVAGQTVSRPLSALSDADFDLGLKSKLMGQINLVRLGIESLKDGGSFTLTSGQLSRRPIPGAVAVSVTNAGVEAFAHAASLELPRGLRINAVAPGRVSETLLALKMDPALGTPAVEVAQTYVKAVEGAMTGQTLDVVKSSS
;
A
#
# COMPACT_ATOMS: atom_id res chain seq x y z
N MET A 1 -11.68 -13.06 8.56
CA MET A 1 -11.81 -12.41 7.24
C MET A 1 -10.92 -13.13 6.23
N ARG A 2 -11.25 -13.01 4.95
CA ARG A 2 -10.41 -13.44 3.83
C ARG A 2 -9.77 -12.20 3.21
N ILE A 3 -8.45 -12.06 3.31
CA ILE A 3 -7.71 -10.83 3.02
C ILE A 3 -6.73 -11.05 1.87
N LEU A 4 -6.83 -10.25 0.81
CA LEU A 4 -5.87 -10.26 -0.29
C LEU A 4 -4.78 -9.20 -0.03
N ILE A 5 -3.51 -9.63 0.01
CA ILE A 5 -2.37 -8.73 0.20
C ILE A 5 -1.52 -8.70 -1.07
N ILE A 6 -1.40 -7.52 -1.67
CA ILE A 6 -0.56 -7.26 -2.82
C ILE A 6 0.80 -6.71 -2.35
N GLY A 7 1.90 -7.31 -2.84
CA GLY A 7 3.26 -7.02 -2.36
C GLY A 7 3.64 -7.82 -1.11
N ALA A 8 2.98 -8.96 -0.87
CA ALA A 8 3.12 -9.79 0.32
C ALA A 8 4.53 -10.37 0.56
N THR A 9 5.39 -10.37 -0.46
CA THR A 9 6.79 -10.84 -0.37
C THR A 9 7.78 -9.71 -0.09
N GLY A 10 7.31 -8.46 -0.10
CA GLY A 10 8.15 -7.28 0.13
C GLY A 10 8.53 -7.06 1.60
N LEU A 11 9.37 -6.05 1.83
CA LEU A 11 9.91 -5.70 3.13
C LEU A 11 8.79 -5.38 4.16
N ILE A 12 7.79 -4.60 3.80
CA ILE A 12 6.62 -4.31 4.65
C ILE A 12 5.57 -5.42 4.49
N GLY A 13 5.39 -5.97 3.29
CA GLY A 13 4.35 -6.94 3.01
C GLY A 13 4.48 -8.25 3.79
N THR A 14 5.70 -8.73 3.99
CA THR A 14 5.94 -9.96 4.77
C THR A 14 5.48 -9.82 6.23
N PRO A 15 5.87 -8.80 7.01
CA PRO A 15 5.35 -8.62 8.36
C PRO A 15 3.86 -8.29 8.40
N VAL A 16 3.30 -7.56 7.42
CA VAL A 16 1.84 -7.32 7.33
C VAL A 16 1.08 -8.63 7.14
N ALA A 17 1.54 -9.49 6.22
CA ALA A 17 0.93 -10.79 6.00
C ALA A 17 0.97 -11.66 7.27
N ARG A 18 2.11 -11.74 7.94
CA ARG A 18 2.26 -12.49 9.20
C ARG A 18 1.35 -11.98 10.31
N ALA A 19 1.23 -10.66 10.45
CA ALA A 19 0.38 -10.07 11.48
C ALA A 19 -1.10 -10.38 11.25
N LEU A 20 -1.57 -10.34 10.01
CA LEU A 20 -2.95 -10.64 9.65
C LEU A 20 -3.25 -12.14 9.65
N GLU A 21 -2.29 -13.01 9.33
CA GLU A 21 -2.43 -14.48 9.36
C GLU A 21 -2.71 -15.02 10.77
N ALA A 22 -2.40 -14.27 11.80
CA ALA A 22 -2.70 -14.68 13.17
C ALA A 22 -4.21 -14.91 13.42
N ASN A 23 -5.09 -14.16 12.72
CA ASN A 23 -6.54 -14.20 12.94
C ASN A 23 -7.35 -14.34 11.64
N HIS A 24 -6.72 -14.36 10.46
CA HIS A 24 -7.40 -14.27 9.18
C HIS A 24 -6.82 -15.24 8.14
N GLU A 25 -7.63 -15.59 7.14
CA GLU A 25 -7.15 -16.22 5.91
C GLU A 25 -6.49 -15.16 5.03
N VAL A 26 -5.20 -15.33 4.73
CA VAL A 26 -4.44 -14.39 3.91
C VAL A 26 -4.07 -14.99 2.56
N LEU A 27 -4.47 -14.31 1.50
CA LEU A 27 -4.09 -14.60 0.12
C LEU A 27 -2.92 -13.68 -0.26
N ARG A 28 -1.75 -14.25 -0.48
CA ARG A 28 -0.53 -13.51 -0.81
C ARG A 28 -0.36 -13.37 -2.31
N ALA A 29 -0.33 -12.12 -2.79
CA ALA A 29 -0.04 -11.79 -4.18
C ALA A 29 1.18 -10.85 -4.28
N SER A 30 1.98 -11.01 -5.32
CA SER A 30 3.10 -10.12 -5.63
C SER A 30 3.50 -10.22 -7.10
N LEU A 31 4.37 -9.32 -7.55
CA LEU A 31 4.89 -9.39 -8.92
C LEU A 31 5.68 -10.69 -9.13
N ASN A 32 6.48 -11.08 -8.12
CA ASN A 32 7.30 -12.28 -8.12
C ASN A 32 7.25 -12.96 -6.75
N GLY A 33 7.53 -14.27 -6.70
CA GLY A 33 7.71 -15.00 -5.44
C GLY A 33 6.43 -15.35 -4.68
N SER A 34 5.26 -15.25 -5.32
CA SER A 34 3.97 -15.71 -4.79
C SER A 34 3.28 -16.64 -5.80
N ALA A 35 2.40 -17.52 -5.31
CA ALA A 35 1.53 -18.34 -6.16
C ALA A 35 0.53 -17.47 -6.95
N LEU A 36 0.06 -16.37 -6.36
CA LEU A 36 -0.73 -15.36 -7.05
C LEU A 36 0.21 -14.25 -7.52
N GLN A 37 0.27 -14.05 -8.84
CA GLN A 37 1.10 -13.00 -9.43
C GLN A 37 0.22 -11.83 -9.90
N VAL A 38 0.73 -10.61 -9.72
CA VAL A 38 0.08 -9.38 -10.18
C VAL A 38 1.10 -8.30 -10.47
N ASP A 39 0.98 -7.69 -11.65
CA ASP A 39 1.64 -6.44 -11.99
C ASP A 39 0.64 -5.28 -11.82
N LEU A 40 0.94 -4.38 -10.89
CA LEU A 40 0.09 -3.20 -10.64
C LEU A 40 0.11 -2.19 -11.80
N ALA A 41 1.13 -2.19 -12.64
CA ALA A 41 1.20 -1.33 -13.81
C ALA A 41 0.30 -1.83 -14.96
N ASP A 42 -0.19 -3.07 -14.89
CA ASP A 42 -1.08 -3.69 -15.86
C ASP A 42 -2.49 -3.91 -15.29
N PRO A 43 -3.50 -3.12 -15.74
CA PRO A 43 -4.88 -3.30 -15.29
C PRO A 43 -5.47 -4.68 -15.60
N GLU A 44 -5.00 -5.34 -16.67
CA GLU A 44 -5.49 -6.69 -17.01
C GLU A 44 -4.95 -7.74 -16.06
N SER A 45 -3.71 -7.60 -15.61
CA SER A 45 -3.14 -8.42 -14.54
C SER A 45 -3.96 -8.32 -13.25
N ILE A 46 -4.45 -7.11 -12.92
CA ILE A 46 -5.30 -6.88 -11.74
C ILE A 46 -6.68 -7.57 -11.91
N ARG A 47 -7.33 -7.48 -13.09
CA ARG A 47 -8.59 -8.19 -13.37
C ARG A 47 -8.43 -9.70 -13.22
N ASN A 48 -7.37 -10.24 -13.81
CA ASN A 48 -7.04 -11.66 -13.74
C ASN A 48 -6.80 -12.13 -12.29
N LEU A 49 -6.16 -11.29 -11.46
CA LEU A 49 -6.01 -11.58 -10.04
C LEU A 49 -7.38 -11.70 -9.35
N TYR A 50 -8.27 -10.72 -9.51
CA TYR A 50 -9.60 -10.75 -8.90
C TYR A 50 -10.44 -11.94 -9.38
N THR A 51 -10.37 -12.29 -10.66
CA THR A 51 -11.04 -13.47 -11.22
C THR A 51 -10.56 -14.76 -10.54
N LYS A 52 -9.25 -14.91 -10.30
CA LYS A 52 -8.67 -16.08 -9.63
C LYS A 52 -9.02 -16.14 -8.15
N VAL A 53 -9.03 -15.00 -7.49
CA VAL A 53 -9.23 -14.89 -6.04
C VAL A 53 -10.70 -14.99 -5.65
N GLY A 54 -11.61 -14.45 -6.47
CA GLY A 54 -13.03 -14.33 -6.15
C GLY A 54 -13.27 -13.30 -5.04
N GLN A 55 -14.32 -13.51 -4.23
CA GLN A 55 -14.70 -12.56 -3.18
C GLN A 55 -13.77 -12.59 -1.97
N VAL A 56 -13.45 -11.39 -1.47
CA VAL A 56 -12.63 -11.16 -0.26
C VAL A 56 -13.29 -10.16 0.68
N ASP A 57 -12.88 -10.15 1.93
CA ASP A 57 -13.34 -9.19 2.93
C ASP A 57 -12.47 -7.92 2.94
N ALA A 58 -11.18 -8.03 2.58
CA ALA A 58 -10.28 -6.90 2.53
C ALA A 58 -9.19 -7.05 1.45
N VAL A 59 -8.74 -5.93 0.91
CA VAL A 59 -7.59 -5.82 0.01
C VAL A 59 -6.57 -4.86 0.61
N VAL A 60 -5.33 -5.33 0.76
CA VAL A 60 -4.22 -4.55 1.30
C VAL A 60 -3.14 -4.43 0.22
N SER A 61 -2.80 -3.22 -0.17
CA SER A 61 -1.71 -2.94 -1.11
C SER A 61 -0.49 -2.42 -0.38
N VAL A 62 0.58 -3.20 -0.36
CA VAL A 62 1.92 -2.82 0.14
C VAL A 62 2.95 -2.86 -0.99
N ALA A 63 2.51 -2.60 -2.21
CA ALA A 63 3.30 -2.62 -3.42
C ALA A 63 3.25 -1.27 -4.15
N GLY A 64 4.19 -1.08 -5.04
CA GLY A 64 4.33 0.11 -5.88
C GLY A 64 5.77 0.60 -5.90
N GLN A 65 6.25 0.97 -7.09
CA GLN A 65 7.61 1.44 -7.31
C GLN A 65 7.65 2.95 -7.43
N THR A 66 8.72 3.55 -6.93
CA THR A 66 9.00 4.99 -7.06
C THR A 66 10.50 5.20 -7.11
N VAL A 67 10.93 6.38 -7.56
CA VAL A 67 12.34 6.75 -7.66
C VAL A 67 12.63 7.93 -6.77
N SER A 68 13.77 7.89 -6.06
CA SER A 68 14.31 9.02 -5.30
C SER A 68 15.57 9.54 -6.00
N ARG A 69 15.46 10.76 -6.54
CA ARG A 69 16.56 11.49 -7.22
C ARG A 69 16.36 13.00 -7.07
N PRO A 70 17.43 13.81 -7.17
CA PRO A 70 17.29 15.26 -7.30
C PRO A 70 16.36 15.65 -8.45
N LEU A 71 15.58 16.70 -8.29
CA LEU A 71 14.60 17.14 -9.29
C LEU A 71 15.24 17.34 -10.68
N SER A 72 16.46 17.88 -10.72
CA SER A 72 17.22 18.10 -11.97
C SER A 72 17.66 16.82 -12.69
N ALA A 73 17.61 15.67 -12.01
CA ALA A 73 17.98 14.35 -12.54
C ALA A 73 16.78 13.43 -12.80
N LEU A 74 15.55 13.88 -12.51
CA LEU A 74 14.34 13.13 -12.80
C LEU A 74 13.99 13.22 -14.28
N SER A 75 13.73 12.08 -14.89
CA SER A 75 13.21 11.94 -16.25
C SER A 75 11.69 11.68 -16.25
N ASP A 76 11.05 11.81 -17.40
CA ASP A 76 9.66 11.42 -17.61
C ASP A 76 9.42 9.96 -17.21
N ALA A 77 10.37 9.07 -17.54
CA ALA A 77 10.29 7.65 -17.19
C ALA A 77 10.31 7.41 -15.67
N ASP A 78 11.03 8.23 -14.90
CA ASP A 78 11.05 8.15 -13.43
C ASP A 78 9.68 8.55 -12.83
N PHE A 79 9.01 9.56 -13.39
CA PHE A 79 7.63 9.90 -13.02
C PHE A 79 6.65 8.83 -13.45
N ASP A 80 6.75 8.36 -14.69
CA ASP A 80 5.89 7.29 -15.25
C ASP A 80 5.91 6.02 -14.39
N LEU A 81 7.08 5.62 -13.90
CA LEU A 81 7.22 4.46 -13.03
C LEU A 81 6.35 4.61 -11.78
N GLY A 82 6.46 5.75 -11.08
CA GLY A 82 5.67 6.00 -9.88
C GLY A 82 4.18 6.16 -10.17
N LEU A 83 3.83 6.90 -11.21
CA LEU A 83 2.45 7.14 -11.60
C LEU A 83 1.75 5.85 -12.04
N LYS A 84 2.37 5.02 -12.87
CA LYS A 84 1.77 3.77 -13.39
C LYS A 84 1.70 2.69 -12.31
N SER A 85 2.82 2.42 -11.63
CA SER A 85 2.91 1.31 -10.68
C SER A 85 2.26 1.68 -9.32
N LYS A 86 2.70 2.76 -8.67
CA LYS A 86 2.26 3.05 -7.31
C LYS A 86 0.92 3.78 -7.26
N LEU A 87 0.72 4.84 -8.06
CA LEU A 87 -0.52 5.61 -8.00
C LEU A 87 -1.65 4.90 -8.74
N MET A 88 -1.53 4.77 -10.07
CA MET A 88 -2.58 4.17 -10.88
C MET A 88 -2.79 2.69 -10.56
N GLY A 89 -1.72 1.96 -10.20
CA GLY A 89 -1.84 0.57 -9.76
C GLY A 89 -2.77 0.43 -8.55
N GLN A 90 -2.60 1.25 -7.52
CA GLN A 90 -3.47 1.22 -6.34
C GLN A 90 -4.89 1.76 -6.64
N ILE A 91 -5.02 2.79 -7.48
CA ILE A 91 -6.33 3.26 -7.96
C ILE A 91 -7.06 2.12 -8.70
N ASN A 92 -6.37 1.41 -9.58
CA ASN A 92 -6.95 0.30 -10.34
C ASN A 92 -7.31 -0.89 -9.44
N LEU A 93 -6.53 -1.19 -8.39
CA LEU A 93 -6.94 -2.20 -7.41
C LEU A 93 -8.30 -1.88 -6.80
N VAL A 94 -8.55 -0.62 -6.46
CA VAL A 94 -9.86 -0.21 -5.92
C VAL A 94 -10.93 -0.27 -7.00
N ARG A 95 -10.75 0.45 -8.12
CA ARG A 95 -11.74 0.55 -9.20
C ARG A 95 -12.20 -0.80 -9.76
N LEU A 96 -11.26 -1.71 -9.94
CA LEU A 96 -11.52 -3.03 -10.54
C LEU A 96 -11.92 -4.07 -9.47
N GLY A 97 -11.70 -3.77 -8.20
CA GLY A 97 -11.93 -4.68 -7.09
C GLY A 97 -13.25 -4.47 -6.35
N ILE A 98 -14.02 -3.41 -6.64
CA ILE A 98 -15.27 -3.11 -5.92
C ILE A 98 -16.19 -4.33 -5.88
N GLU A 99 -16.42 -5.00 -7.01
CA GLU A 99 -17.33 -6.15 -7.10
C GLU A 99 -16.75 -7.42 -6.46
N SER A 100 -15.45 -7.47 -6.23
CA SER A 100 -14.78 -8.58 -5.55
C SER A 100 -14.76 -8.44 -4.02
N LEU A 101 -15.15 -7.28 -3.48
CA LEU A 101 -15.28 -7.11 -2.04
C LEU A 101 -16.70 -7.44 -1.57
N LYS A 102 -16.80 -8.13 -0.43
CA LYS A 102 -18.05 -8.30 0.29
C LYS A 102 -18.52 -6.96 0.87
N ASP A 103 -19.82 -6.87 1.15
CA ASP A 103 -20.40 -5.68 1.79
C ASP A 103 -19.68 -5.38 3.13
N GLY A 104 -19.42 -4.11 3.39
CA GLY A 104 -18.66 -3.67 4.56
C GLY A 104 -17.15 -3.96 4.51
N GLY A 105 -16.65 -4.52 3.41
CA GLY A 105 -15.23 -4.82 3.20
C GLY A 105 -14.35 -3.57 3.13
N SER A 106 -13.02 -3.75 2.98
CA SER A 106 -12.11 -2.62 3.01
C SER A 106 -10.94 -2.70 2.02
N PHE A 107 -10.51 -1.52 1.56
CA PHE A 107 -9.23 -1.31 0.90
C PHE A 107 -8.27 -0.59 1.84
N THR A 108 -7.03 -1.08 1.93
CA THR A 108 -5.93 -0.40 2.63
C THR A 108 -4.80 -0.18 1.65
N LEU A 109 -4.53 1.09 1.32
CA LEU A 109 -3.51 1.51 0.38
C LEU A 109 -2.23 1.93 1.09
N THR A 110 -1.11 1.99 0.37
CA THR A 110 0.16 2.47 0.90
C THR A 110 0.57 3.79 0.25
N SER A 111 0.59 4.84 1.06
CA SER A 111 1.20 6.14 0.78
C SER A 111 2.62 6.20 1.36
N GLY A 112 2.96 7.26 2.05
CA GLY A 112 4.18 7.50 2.82
C GLY A 112 4.28 8.94 3.28
N GLN A 113 4.90 9.19 4.43
CA GLN A 113 4.98 10.50 5.06
C GLN A 113 5.65 11.60 4.21
N LEU A 114 6.41 11.21 3.17
CA LEU A 114 7.02 12.14 2.21
C LEU A 114 5.99 12.94 1.39
N SER A 115 4.72 12.56 1.36
CA SER A 115 3.61 13.38 0.81
C SER A 115 3.48 14.72 1.53
N ARG A 116 3.67 14.73 2.85
CA ARG A 116 3.43 15.88 3.75
C ARG A 116 4.72 16.40 4.39
N ARG A 117 5.79 15.60 4.45
CA ARG A 117 7.10 15.96 5.00
C ARG A 117 8.19 15.60 3.99
N PRO A 118 8.25 16.32 2.85
CA PRO A 118 9.19 16.03 1.78
C PRO A 118 10.64 16.31 2.21
N ILE A 119 11.57 15.62 1.57
CA ILE A 119 13.00 15.84 1.71
C ILE A 119 13.63 16.02 0.30
N PRO A 120 14.83 16.59 0.17
CA PRO A 120 15.53 16.64 -1.09
C PRO A 120 15.61 15.25 -1.75
N GLY A 121 15.37 15.18 -3.06
CA GLY A 121 15.36 13.95 -3.83
C GLY A 121 14.06 13.15 -3.79
N ALA A 122 13.02 13.60 -3.08
CA ALA A 122 11.77 12.87 -2.90
C ALA A 122 10.60 13.37 -3.76
N VAL A 123 10.83 14.21 -4.77
CA VAL A 123 9.74 14.86 -5.54
C VAL A 123 8.79 13.83 -6.16
N ALA A 124 9.29 12.86 -6.92
CA ALA A 124 8.46 11.85 -7.58
C ALA A 124 7.72 10.96 -6.55
N VAL A 125 8.39 10.60 -5.45
CA VAL A 125 7.79 9.85 -4.33
C VAL A 125 6.67 10.65 -3.67
N SER A 126 6.90 11.94 -3.41
CA SER A 126 5.92 12.82 -2.76
C SER A 126 4.66 12.99 -3.59
N VAL A 127 4.80 13.18 -4.91
CA VAL A 127 3.67 13.30 -5.84
C VAL A 127 2.81 12.03 -5.82
N THR A 128 3.42 10.86 -5.94
CA THR A 128 2.67 9.59 -5.94
C THR A 128 1.99 9.31 -4.60
N ASN A 129 2.68 9.58 -3.49
CA ASN A 129 2.11 9.39 -2.15
C ASN A 129 0.92 10.34 -1.92
N ALA A 130 1.07 11.63 -2.27
CA ALA A 130 -0.02 12.61 -2.15
C ALA A 130 -1.25 12.22 -3.00
N GLY A 131 -1.00 11.72 -4.22
CA GLY A 131 -2.07 11.20 -5.09
C GLY A 131 -2.83 10.03 -4.46
N VAL A 132 -2.13 9.08 -3.82
CA VAL A 132 -2.77 7.95 -3.11
C VAL A 132 -3.62 8.43 -1.93
N GLU A 133 -3.14 9.40 -1.14
CA GLU A 133 -3.87 9.96 -0.01
C GLU A 133 -5.14 10.70 -0.48
N ALA A 134 -5.00 11.56 -1.49
CA ALA A 134 -6.12 12.29 -2.07
C ALA A 134 -7.17 11.34 -2.66
N PHE A 135 -6.72 10.29 -3.38
CA PHE A 135 -7.62 9.28 -3.92
C PHE A 135 -8.37 8.53 -2.82
N ALA A 136 -7.68 8.04 -1.78
CA ALA A 136 -8.32 7.31 -0.69
C ALA A 136 -9.37 8.16 0.02
N HIS A 137 -9.07 9.45 0.26
CA HIS A 137 -10.01 10.38 0.88
C HIS A 137 -11.24 10.62 -0.01
N ALA A 138 -11.06 10.94 -1.28
CA ALA A 138 -12.17 11.19 -2.20
C ALA A 138 -13.02 9.93 -2.45
N ALA A 139 -12.37 8.78 -2.71
CA ALA A 139 -13.06 7.52 -2.97
C ALA A 139 -13.90 7.04 -1.77
N SER A 140 -13.51 7.39 -0.54
CA SER A 140 -14.28 7.03 0.66
C SER A 140 -15.70 7.60 0.68
N LEU A 141 -15.96 8.66 -0.07
CA LEU A 141 -17.26 9.31 -0.19
C LEU A 141 -18.17 8.66 -1.24
N GLU A 142 -17.60 7.83 -2.11
CA GLU A 142 -18.29 7.27 -3.29
C GLU A 142 -18.37 5.73 -3.27
N LEU A 143 -17.59 5.06 -2.41
CA LEU A 143 -17.60 3.60 -2.34
C LEU A 143 -18.97 3.07 -1.90
N PRO A 144 -19.57 2.11 -2.67
CA PRO A 144 -20.89 1.55 -2.37
C PRO A 144 -20.84 0.51 -1.24
N ARG A 145 -22.00 0.04 -0.82
CA ARG A 145 -22.21 -1.15 0.05
C ARG A 145 -21.46 -1.09 1.39
N GLY A 146 -21.20 0.13 1.90
CA GLY A 146 -20.46 0.33 3.15
C GLY A 146 -18.97 -0.04 3.05
N LEU A 147 -18.42 -0.14 1.84
CA LEU A 147 -17.00 -0.37 1.64
C LEU A 147 -16.17 0.79 2.20
N ARG A 148 -15.07 0.46 2.82
CA ARG A 148 -14.15 1.43 3.45
C ARG A 148 -12.84 1.49 2.67
N ILE A 149 -12.17 2.63 2.73
CA ILE A 149 -10.84 2.81 2.15
C ILE A 149 -9.99 3.71 3.03
N ASN A 150 -8.74 3.29 3.28
CA ASN A 150 -7.77 4.09 4.02
C ASN A 150 -6.39 3.99 3.35
N ALA A 151 -5.53 4.97 3.64
CA ALA A 151 -4.12 4.92 3.27
C ALA A 151 -3.26 4.79 4.54
N VAL A 152 -2.28 3.89 4.53
CA VAL A 152 -1.22 3.87 5.55
C VAL A 152 -0.03 4.65 5.01
N ALA A 153 0.53 5.54 5.81
CA ALA A 153 1.67 6.39 5.46
C ALA A 153 2.90 6.06 6.33
N PRO A 154 3.71 5.07 5.94
CA PRO A 154 4.97 4.80 6.62
C PRO A 154 5.93 5.99 6.50
N GLY A 155 6.72 6.21 7.55
CA GLY A 155 7.90 7.03 7.50
C GLY A 155 9.13 6.23 7.02
N ARG A 156 10.28 6.50 7.61
CA ARG A 156 11.48 5.68 7.39
C ARG A 156 11.29 4.32 8.05
N VAL A 157 11.58 3.26 7.31
CA VAL A 157 11.54 1.88 7.81
C VAL A 157 12.96 1.46 8.19
N SER A 158 13.14 0.91 9.40
CA SER A 158 14.45 0.56 9.95
C SER A 158 15.25 -0.35 9.03
N GLU A 159 14.61 -1.36 8.45
CA GLU A 159 15.24 -2.32 7.53
C GLU A 159 15.68 -1.66 6.22
N THR A 160 14.93 -0.66 5.74
CA THR A 160 15.34 0.14 4.56
C THR A 160 16.59 0.97 4.88
N LEU A 161 16.62 1.61 6.07
CA LEU A 161 17.77 2.38 6.51
C LEU A 161 19.01 1.49 6.63
N LEU A 162 18.86 0.31 7.21
CA LEU A 162 19.94 -0.68 7.34
C LEU A 162 20.51 -1.07 5.96
N ALA A 163 19.63 -1.36 4.99
CA ALA A 163 20.03 -1.68 3.62
C ALA A 163 20.79 -0.54 2.94
N LEU A 164 20.47 0.72 3.29
CA LEU A 164 21.13 1.93 2.83
C LEU A 164 22.38 2.30 3.65
N LYS A 165 22.79 1.45 4.62
CA LYS A 165 23.91 1.69 5.55
C LYS A 165 23.72 2.96 6.40
N MET A 166 22.47 3.28 6.72
CA MET A 166 22.07 4.38 7.61
C MET A 166 21.66 3.81 8.98
N ASP A 167 21.61 4.67 10.00
CA ASP A 167 21.19 4.26 11.34
C ASP A 167 19.72 3.77 11.36
N PRO A 168 19.47 2.48 11.62
CA PRO A 168 18.11 1.92 11.67
C PRO A 168 17.28 2.48 12.84
N ALA A 169 17.91 3.04 13.87
CA ALA A 169 17.19 3.65 15.00
C ALA A 169 16.40 4.91 14.58
N LEU A 170 16.74 5.52 13.44
CA LEU A 170 15.99 6.64 12.86
C LEU A 170 14.71 6.22 12.13
N GLY A 171 14.45 4.94 12.03
CA GLY A 171 13.26 4.36 11.39
C GLY A 171 12.33 3.69 12.37
N THR A 172 11.21 3.18 11.84
CA THR A 172 10.27 2.31 12.53
C THR A 172 10.47 0.88 11.99
N PRO A 173 10.63 -0.14 12.84
CA PRO A 173 10.71 -1.54 12.41
C PRO A 173 9.49 -1.95 11.56
N ALA A 174 9.71 -2.72 10.51
CA ALA A 174 8.63 -3.14 9.60
C ALA A 174 7.51 -3.93 10.33
N VAL A 175 7.84 -4.63 11.42
CA VAL A 175 6.87 -5.32 12.26
C VAL A 175 5.95 -4.35 13.01
N GLU A 176 6.44 -3.19 13.42
CA GLU A 176 5.62 -2.13 14.02
C GLU A 176 4.79 -1.41 12.95
N VAL A 177 5.39 -1.16 11.77
CA VAL A 177 4.66 -0.63 10.60
C VAL A 177 3.44 -1.50 10.29
N ALA A 178 3.58 -2.83 10.35
CA ALA A 178 2.51 -3.78 10.08
C ALA A 178 1.27 -3.58 10.99
N GLN A 179 1.45 -3.15 12.24
CA GLN A 179 0.33 -2.94 13.16
C GLN A 179 -0.61 -1.82 12.69
N THR A 180 -0.11 -0.82 11.95
CA THR A 180 -0.96 0.21 11.36
C THR A 180 -1.85 -0.35 10.25
N TYR A 181 -1.36 -1.34 9.49
CA TYR A 181 -2.18 -2.04 8.48
C TYR A 181 -3.26 -2.90 9.15
N VAL A 182 -2.91 -3.64 10.20
CA VAL A 182 -3.90 -4.40 10.99
C VAL A 182 -5.01 -3.46 11.49
N LYS A 183 -4.64 -2.32 12.09
CA LYS A 183 -5.61 -1.30 12.54
C LYS A 183 -6.48 -0.78 11.39
N ALA A 184 -5.93 -0.57 10.20
CA ALA A 184 -6.69 -0.10 9.04
C ALA A 184 -7.69 -1.14 8.53
N VAL A 185 -7.32 -2.42 8.54
CA VAL A 185 -8.15 -3.54 8.09
C VAL A 185 -9.27 -3.83 9.09
N GLU A 186 -8.94 -3.96 10.37
CA GLU A 186 -9.87 -4.39 11.42
C GLU A 186 -10.72 -3.23 11.98
N GLY A 187 -10.27 -1.99 11.84
CA GLY A 187 -10.99 -0.81 12.35
C GLY A 187 -12.17 -0.40 11.49
N ALA A 188 -13.02 0.49 12.01
CA ALA A 188 -14.21 1.02 11.33
C ALA A 188 -13.96 2.31 10.52
N MET A 189 -12.72 2.81 10.50
CA MET A 189 -12.39 4.08 9.84
C MET A 189 -12.44 3.97 8.32
N THR A 190 -12.76 5.10 7.68
CA THR A 190 -12.71 5.25 6.22
C THR A 190 -12.24 6.66 5.86
N GLY A 191 -11.63 6.82 4.69
CA GLY A 191 -11.12 8.10 4.19
C GLY A 191 -9.92 8.67 4.94
N GLN A 192 -9.27 7.86 5.79
CA GLN A 192 -8.18 8.33 6.64
C GLN A 192 -6.80 8.00 6.04
N THR A 193 -5.85 8.90 6.30
CA THR A 193 -4.42 8.59 6.17
C THR A 193 -3.85 8.34 7.55
N LEU A 194 -3.41 7.10 7.77
CA LEU A 194 -2.89 6.62 9.03
C LEU A 194 -1.36 6.74 9.05
N ASP A 195 -0.84 7.69 9.80
CA ASP A 195 0.61 7.77 10.03
C ASP A 195 1.09 6.58 10.86
N VAL A 196 2.21 6.02 10.43
CA VAL A 196 2.95 5.07 11.26
C VAL A 196 3.74 5.88 12.29
N VAL A 197 3.43 5.66 13.55
CA VAL A 197 4.13 6.28 14.68
C VAL A 197 5.00 5.22 15.34
N LYS A 198 6.28 5.54 15.57
CA LYS A 198 7.18 4.68 16.33
C LYS A 198 6.67 4.58 17.76
N SER A 199 6.54 3.37 18.28
CA SER A 199 6.23 3.16 19.70
C SER A 199 7.30 3.81 20.57
N SER A 200 6.89 4.65 21.51
CA SER A 200 7.82 5.19 22.53
C SER A 200 8.23 4.02 23.43
N SER A 201 9.52 3.69 23.39
CA SER A 201 10.13 2.71 24.31
C SER A 201 10.18 3.29 25.70
#